data_d16e6a709de7cb8afbba79f433d2881c
#
_entry.id   d16e6a709de7cb8afbba79f433d2881c
#
_cell.length_a   1.000
_cell.length_b   1.000
_cell.length_c   1.000
_cell.angle_alpha   90.00
_cell.angle_beta   90.00
_cell.angle_gamma   90.00
#
_symmetry.space_group_name_H-M   'P 1'
#
loop_
_entity.id
_entity.type
_entity.pdbx_description
1 polymer ?
#
loop_
_entity_poly.entity_id
_entity_poly.type
_entity_poly.pdbx_seq_one_letter_code
_entity_poly.pdbx_strand_id
1 'polypeptide(L)'
;MRYMFSNCNSLTSLNLSNFNTQNVTDMSCMFSHCYSLTSLNLSNFNTQNVTDMRYMFSHLNSLISLDLSNFNTQNVTNMNSKFFYCYSLTSLDLSNFNTQNVTNMNSMFYGCYSLTSLDLSNFNTQNITNMRYMFFNCYSLIFKIIKIINNII
;
A
#
# COMPACT_ATOMS: atom_id res chain seq x y z
N MET A 1 3.62 -15.61 -0.35
CA MET A 1 4.97 -14.95 -0.42
C MET A 1 5.20 -13.99 0.76
N ARG A 2 4.65 -14.33 1.87
CA ARG A 2 4.75 -13.53 3.10
C ARG A 2 6.22 -13.36 3.53
N TYR A 3 6.62 -12.14 3.92
CA TYR A 3 7.98 -11.77 4.38
C TYR A 3 9.15 -12.07 3.41
N MET A 4 8.93 -12.37 2.13
CA MET A 4 9.97 -12.89 1.23
C MET A 4 11.22 -12.02 1.14
N PHE A 5 11.07 -10.70 1.12
CA PHE A 5 12.17 -9.72 1.09
C PHE A 5 12.18 -8.83 2.33
N SER A 6 11.46 -9.21 3.39
CA SER A 6 11.38 -8.37 4.59
C SER A 6 12.75 -8.19 5.23
N ASN A 7 13.02 -6.96 5.69
CA ASN A 7 14.30 -6.56 6.30
C ASN A 7 15.53 -6.64 5.39
N CYS A 8 15.34 -6.62 4.06
CA CYS A 8 16.47 -6.46 3.13
C CYS A 8 16.95 -4.99 3.10
N ASN A 9 17.51 -4.54 4.22
CA ASN A 9 17.75 -3.12 4.52
C ASN A 9 18.69 -2.42 3.54
N SER A 10 19.67 -3.14 2.97
CA SER A 10 20.67 -2.60 2.04
C SER A 10 20.31 -2.81 0.57
N LEU A 11 19.16 -3.43 0.29
CA LEU A 11 18.73 -3.71 -1.07
C LEU A 11 18.30 -2.41 -1.76
N THR A 12 18.96 -2.02 -2.85
CA THR A 12 18.66 -0.80 -3.61
C THR A 12 17.75 -1.03 -4.81
N SER A 13 17.84 -2.22 -5.40
CA SER A 13 17.00 -2.66 -6.52
C SER A 13 16.76 -4.17 -6.47
N LEU A 14 15.72 -4.63 -7.16
CA LEU A 14 15.34 -6.04 -7.14
C LEU A 14 14.77 -6.42 -8.51
N ASN A 15 15.32 -7.48 -9.12
CA ASN A 15 14.78 -8.04 -10.34
C ASN A 15 13.74 -9.14 -10.01
N LEU A 16 12.49 -8.86 -10.35
CA LEU A 16 11.34 -9.75 -10.11
C LEU A 16 10.74 -10.31 -11.40
N SER A 17 11.42 -10.14 -12.56
CA SER A 17 10.88 -10.49 -13.88
C SER A 17 10.44 -11.96 -14.04
N ASN A 18 11.05 -12.86 -13.27
CA ASN A 18 10.74 -14.30 -13.31
C ASN A 18 9.78 -14.75 -12.19
N PHE A 19 9.26 -13.81 -11.40
CA PHE A 19 8.33 -14.16 -10.32
C PHE A 19 6.94 -14.49 -10.86
N ASN A 20 6.45 -15.68 -10.56
CA ASN A 20 5.06 -16.05 -10.79
C ASN A 20 4.27 -15.92 -9.48
N THR A 21 3.33 -14.99 -9.45
CA THR A 21 2.49 -14.72 -8.26
C THR A 21 1.04 -15.20 -8.42
N GLN A 22 0.73 -15.90 -9.50
CA GLN A 22 -0.63 -16.30 -9.87
C GLN A 22 -1.40 -17.03 -8.74
N ASN A 23 -0.72 -17.86 -7.96
CA ASN A 23 -1.34 -18.65 -6.89
C ASN A 23 -1.07 -18.08 -5.48
N VAL A 24 -0.58 -16.85 -5.39
CA VAL A 24 -0.26 -16.23 -4.10
C VAL A 24 -1.51 -15.63 -3.49
N THR A 25 -1.79 -16.02 -2.25
CA THR A 25 -2.93 -15.53 -1.45
C THR A 25 -2.51 -14.58 -0.34
N ASP A 26 -1.25 -14.63 0.11
CA ASP A 26 -0.69 -13.77 1.18
C ASP A 26 0.61 -13.12 0.70
N MET A 27 0.59 -11.78 0.58
CA MET A 27 1.74 -10.92 0.28
C MET A 27 2.10 -10.00 1.46
N SER A 28 1.63 -10.33 2.67
CA SER A 28 1.90 -9.51 3.84
C SER A 28 3.39 -9.38 4.11
N CYS A 29 3.83 -8.16 4.46
CA CYS A 29 5.21 -7.81 4.78
C CYS A 29 6.25 -8.15 3.68
N MET A 30 5.83 -8.37 2.41
CA MET A 30 6.72 -8.91 1.39
C MET A 30 7.97 -8.05 1.17
N PHE A 31 7.85 -6.73 1.19
CA PHE A 31 8.96 -5.78 1.04
C PHE A 31 9.17 -4.89 2.27
N SER A 32 8.61 -5.28 3.41
CA SER A 32 8.67 -4.49 4.63
C SER A 32 10.12 -4.26 5.08
N HIS A 33 10.44 -3.01 5.47
CA HIS A 33 11.77 -2.61 5.94
C HIS A 33 12.90 -2.74 4.89
N CYS A 34 12.59 -2.64 3.59
CA CYS A 34 13.61 -2.46 2.55
C CYS A 34 13.96 -0.97 2.44
N TYR A 35 14.63 -0.41 3.47
CA TYR A 35 14.84 1.03 3.63
C TYR A 35 15.54 1.71 2.46
N SER A 36 16.47 1.01 1.81
CA SER A 36 17.31 1.54 0.73
C SER A 36 16.73 1.34 -0.67
N LEU A 37 15.56 0.68 -0.79
CA LEU A 37 14.98 0.36 -2.10
C LEU A 37 14.50 1.65 -2.79
N THR A 38 15.12 1.99 -3.92
CA THR A 38 14.81 3.22 -4.67
C THR A 38 13.89 2.98 -5.85
N SER A 39 13.79 1.75 -6.33
CA SER A 39 12.89 1.36 -7.41
C SER A 39 12.35 -0.06 -7.18
N LEU A 40 11.11 -0.29 -7.60
CA LEU A 40 10.46 -1.58 -7.48
C LEU A 40 9.50 -1.78 -8.66
N ASN A 41 9.86 -2.70 -9.55
CA ASN A 41 9.02 -3.07 -10.69
C ASN A 41 8.15 -4.29 -10.34
N LEU A 42 6.83 -4.09 -10.35
CA LEU A 42 5.83 -5.10 -10.02
C LEU A 42 4.92 -5.42 -11.21
N SER A 43 5.29 -5.02 -12.43
CA SER A 43 4.43 -5.11 -13.63
C SER A 43 3.99 -6.54 -13.99
N ASN A 44 4.74 -7.56 -13.56
CA ASN A 44 4.40 -8.97 -13.77
C ASN A 44 3.63 -9.61 -12.59
N PHE A 45 3.32 -8.84 -11.53
CA PHE A 45 2.59 -9.39 -10.39
C PHE A 45 1.10 -9.57 -10.73
N ASN A 46 0.60 -10.78 -10.54
CA ASN A 46 -0.82 -11.09 -10.53
C ASN A 46 -1.30 -11.15 -9.07
N THR A 47 -2.17 -10.24 -8.66
CA THR A 47 -2.67 -10.15 -7.29
C THR A 47 -4.13 -10.57 -7.13
N GLN A 48 -4.74 -11.14 -8.17
CA GLN A 48 -6.17 -11.47 -8.17
C GLN A 48 -6.60 -12.43 -7.03
N ASN A 49 -5.69 -13.30 -6.56
CA ASN A 49 -5.98 -14.26 -5.48
C ASN A 49 -5.50 -13.79 -4.10
N VAL A 50 -4.92 -12.58 -4.01
CA VAL A 50 -4.36 -12.07 -2.75
C VAL A 50 -5.48 -11.57 -1.84
N THR A 51 -5.47 -12.04 -0.60
CA THR A 51 -6.42 -11.65 0.44
C THR A 51 -5.80 -10.79 1.53
N ASP A 52 -4.48 -10.87 1.72
CA ASP A 52 -3.75 -10.11 2.75
C ASP A 52 -2.55 -9.36 2.14
N MET A 53 -2.59 -8.02 2.26
CA MET A 53 -1.54 -7.11 1.81
C MET A 53 -1.01 -6.22 2.95
N ARG A 54 -1.26 -6.59 4.22
CA ARG A 54 -0.79 -5.78 5.37
C ARG A 54 0.71 -5.63 5.36
N TYR A 55 1.20 -4.43 5.68
CA TYR A 55 2.63 -4.08 5.73
C TYR A 55 3.42 -4.35 4.44
N MET A 56 2.78 -4.64 3.29
CA MET A 56 3.48 -5.10 2.09
C MET A 56 4.60 -4.16 1.65
N PHE A 57 4.39 -2.85 1.77
CA PHE A 57 5.34 -1.81 1.39
C PHE A 57 5.77 -0.94 2.57
N SER A 58 5.61 -1.40 3.80
CA SER A 58 5.95 -0.58 4.96
C SER A 58 7.44 -0.32 5.05
N HIS A 59 7.81 0.91 5.47
CA HIS A 59 9.22 1.33 5.61
C HIS A 59 10.04 1.24 4.31
N LEU A 60 9.43 1.52 3.16
CA LEU A 60 10.15 1.79 1.92
C LEU A 60 10.59 3.27 1.90
N ASN A 61 11.57 3.59 2.73
CA ASN A 61 11.91 4.97 3.06
C ASN A 61 12.50 5.77 1.91
N SER A 62 13.15 5.10 0.95
CA SER A 62 13.82 5.72 -0.19
C SER A 62 13.00 5.68 -1.48
N LEU A 63 11.83 5.01 -1.47
CA LEU A 63 11.00 4.87 -2.66
C LEU A 63 10.17 6.15 -2.89
N ILE A 64 10.35 6.79 -4.04
CA ILE A 64 9.69 8.07 -4.39
C ILE A 64 8.34 7.82 -5.07
N SER A 65 8.25 6.79 -5.90
CA SER A 65 7.04 6.42 -6.64
C SER A 65 6.88 4.90 -6.71
N LEU A 66 5.65 4.45 -6.84
CA LEU A 66 5.32 3.03 -6.95
C LEU A 66 4.15 2.86 -7.92
N ASP A 67 4.36 2.09 -8.98
CA ASP A 67 3.31 1.72 -9.93
C ASP A 67 2.57 0.47 -9.43
N LEU A 68 1.28 0.62 -9.20
CA LEU A 68 0.36 -0.44 -8.78
C LEU A 68 -0.80 -0.62 -9.77
N SER A 69 -0.66 -0.12 -11.00
CA SER A 69 -1.73 -0.12 -12.02
C SER A 69 -2.24 -1.52 -12.39
N ASN A 70 -1.41 -2.54 -12.21
CA ASN A 70 -1.78 -3.94 -12.46
C ASN A 70 -2.36 -4.67 -11.22
N PHE A 71 -2.43 -4.02 -10.06
CA PHE A 71 -2.93 -4.66 -8.83
C PHE A 71 -4.45 -4.83 -8.87
N ASN A 72 -4.92 -6.05 -8.75
CA ASN A 72 -6.31 -6.38 -8.48
C ASN A 72 -6.49 -6.60 -6.97
N THR A 73 -7.28 -5.77 -6.31
CA THR A 73 -7.49 -5.82 -4.86
C THR A 73 -8.88 -6.31 -4.45
N GLN A 74 -9.69 -6.82 -5.41
CA GLN A 74 -11.07 -7.21 -5.14
C GLN A 74 -11.23 -8.27 -4.04
N ASN A 75 -10.24 -9.14 -3.84
CA ASN A 75 -10.27 -10.20 -2.82
C ASN A 75 -9.53 -9.81 -1.54
N VAL A 76 -8.94 -8.61 -1.48
CA VAL A 76 -8.17 -8.16 -0.31
C VAL A 76 -9.10 -7.77 0.82
N THR A 77 -8.85 -8.35 2.00
CA THR A 77 -9.59 -8.06 3.23
C THR A 77 -8.79 -7.23 4.22
N ASN A 78 -7.46 -7.24 4.11
CA ASN A 78 -6.56 -6.55 5.05
C ASN A 78 -5.51 -5.71 4.32
N MET A 79 -5.58 -4.38 4.53
CA MET A 79 -4.61 -3.39 4.04
C MET A 79 -3.93 -2.62 5.18
N ASN A 80 -3.96 -3.18 6.41
CA ASN A 80 -3.33 -2.55 7.57
C ASN A 80 -1.88 -2.19 7.29
N SER A 81 -1.51 -0.94 7.55
CA SER A 81 -0.12 -0.45 7.44
C SER A 81 0.55 -0.72 6.08
N LYS A 82 -0.23 -0.84 4.99
CA LYS A 82 0.32 -1.22 3.67
C LYS A 82 1.45 -0.30 3.21
N PHE A 83 1.34 1.02 3.48
CA PHE A 83 2.33 2.06 3.15
C PHE A 83 2.89 2.76 4.40
N PHE A 84 2.93 2.08 5.53
CA PHE A 84 3.36 2.62 6.82
C PHE A 84 4.81 3.09 6.75
N TYR A 85 5.07 4.37 7.06
CA TYR A 85 6.38 5.02 7.01
C TYR A 85 7.07 4.97 5.62
N CYS A 86 6.32 5.13 4.54
CA CYS A 86 6.91 5.42 3.23
C CYS A 86 7.28 6.90 3.13
N TYR A 87 8.40 7.31 3.74
CA TYR A 87 8.77 8.70 3.97
C TYR A 87 8.91 9.54 2.69
N SER A 88 9.50 8.96 1.65
CA SER A 88 9.82 9.67 0.41
C SER A 88 8.75 9.56 -0.67
N LEU A 89 7.70 8.76 -0.46
CA LEU A 89 6.64 8.56 -1.44
C LEU A 89 5.87 9.86 -1.65
N THR A 90 5.93 10.42 -2.87
CA THR A 90 5.34 11.73 -3.18
C THR A 90 3.94 11.66 -3.76
N SER A 91 3.66 10.59 -4.49
CA SER A 91 2.35 10.33 -5.12
C SER A 91 2.07 8.84 -5.19
N LEU A 92 0.79 8.48 -5.24
CA LEU A 92 0.34 7.11 -5.34
C LEU A 92 -1.00 7.09 -6.09
N ASP A 93 -1.06 6.37 -7.20
CA ASP A 93 -2.31 6.12 -7.91
C ASP A 93 -2.96 4.83 -7.37
N LEU A 94 -4.16 4.96 -6.82
CA LEU A 94 -4.97 3.87 -6.30
C LEU A 94 -6.33 3.78 -7.00
N SER A 95 -6.46 4.39 -8.18
CA SER A 95 -7.72 4.46 -8.94
C SER A 95 -8.29 3.08 -9.31
N ASN A 96 -7.41 2.07 -9.42
CA ASN A 96 -7.79 0.68 -9.69
C ASN A 96 -8.10 -0.15 -8.43
N PHE A 97 -7.92 0.42 -7.22
CA PHE A 97 -8.16 -0.34 -5.98
C PHE A 97 -9.65 -0.52 -5.72
N ASN A 98 -10.07 -1.77 -5.58
CA ASN A 98 -11.38 -2.13 -5.06
C ASN A 98 -11.25 -2.46 -3.57
N THR A 99 -11.92 -1.67 -2.73
CA THR A 99 -11.87 -1.84 -1.26
C THR A 99 -13.14 -2.43 -0.67
N GLN A 100 -14.04 -2.95 -1.53
CA GLN A 100 -15.35 -3.47 -1.11
C GLN A 100 -15.25 -4.55 -0.02
N ASN A 101 -14.24 -5.40 -0.07
CA ASN A 101 -14.05 -6.50 0.88
C ASN A 101 -13.05 -6.17 2.00
N VAL A 102 -12.49 -4.96 2.02
CA VAL A 102 -11.51 -4.56 3.03
C VAL A 102 -12.20 -4.26 4.35
N THR A 103 -11.70 -4.88 5.42
CA THR A 103 -12.19 -4.65 6.79
C THR A 103 -11.23 -3.86 7.65
N ASN A 104 -9.93 -3.83 7.29
CA ASN A 104 -8.89 -3.16 8.08
C ASN A 104 -7.95 -2.32 7.20
N MET A 105 -7.96 -0.99 7.45
CA MET A 105 -7.06 0.01 6.87
C MET A 105 -6.31 0.79 7.95
N ASN A 106 -6.18 0.24 9.17
CA ASN A 106 -5.45 0.90 10.24
C ASN A 106 -4.06 1.32 9.76
N SER A 107 -3.67 2.57 10.02
CA SER A 107 -2.35 3.10 9.73
C SER A 107 -1.88 2.94 8.26
N MET A 108 -2.80 2.80 7.29
CA MET A 108 -2.44 2.47 5.90
C MET A 108 -1.41 3.42 5.30
N PHE A 109 -1.50 4.72 5.59
CA PHE A 109 -0.57 5.77 5.13
C PHE A 109 0.15 6.48 6.28
N TYR A 110 0.18 5.89 7.46
CA TYR A 110 0.83 6.49 8.63
C TYR A 110 2.28 6.87 8.33
N GLY A 111 2.65 8.12 8.56
CA GLY A 111 4.03 8.59 8.37
C GLY A 111 4.48 8.71 6.90
N CYS A 112 3.56 8.81 5.95
CA CYS A 112 3.88 9.16 4.56
C CYS A 112 4.13 10.68 4.47
N TYR A 113 5.29 11.14 4.95
CA TYR A 113 5.59 12.57 5.15
C TYR A 113 5.58 13.39 3.86
N SER A 114 6.04 12.80 2.75
CA SER A 114 6.18 13.49 1.47
C SER A 114 4.98 13.35 0.54
N LEU A 115 3.96 12.59 0.93
CA LEU A 115 2.78 12.35 0.10
C LEU A 115 1.98 13.66 -0.02
N THR A 116 1.90 14.23 -1.23
CA THR A 116 1.29 15.53 -1.48
C THR A 116 -0.16 15.46 -1.95
N SER A 117 -0.54 14.37 -2.57
CA SER A 117 -1.91 14.15 -3.05
C SER A 117 -2.27 12.67 -3.03
N LEU A 118 -3.54 12.39 -2.78
CA LEU A 118 -4.09 11.04 -2.78
C LEU A 118 -5.58 11.13 -3.13
N ASP A 119 -5.99 10.46 -4.20
CA ASP A 119 -7.41 10.32 -4.54
C ASP A 119 -7.93 8.97 -4.04
N LEU A 120 -8.91 9.01 -3.16
CA LEU A 120 -9.58 7.85 -2.58
C LEU A 120 -11.08 7.85 -2.89
N SER A 121 -11.50 8.58 -3.94
CA SER A 121 -12.92 8.71 -4.31
C SER A 121 -13.58 7.37 -4.67
N ASN A 122 -12.77 6.39 -5.08
CA ASN A 122 -13.21 5.02 -5.39
C ASN A 122 -13.24 4.08 -4.17
N PHE A 123 -12.76 4.55 -2.99
CA PHE A 123 -12.74 3.67 -1.81
C PHE A 123 -14.15 3.47 -1.24
N ASN A 124 -14.56 2.22 -1.15
CA ASN A 124 -15.75 1.81 -0.42
C ASN A 124 -15.38 1.56 1.05
N THR A 125 -15.98 2.30 1.97
CA THR A 125 -15.69 2.23 3.41
C THR A 125 -16.73 1.45 4.22
N GLN A 126 -17.77 0.91 3.57
CA GLN A 126 -18.91 0.29 4.26
C GLN A 126 -18.55 -0.90 5.15
N ASN A 127 -17.57 -1.70 4.73
CA ASN A 127 -17.15 -2.90 5.46
C ASN A 127 -15.92 -2.67 6.36
N ILE A 128 -15.39 -1.43 6.40
CA ILE A 128 -14.19 -1.15 7.16
C ILE A 128 -14.52 -0.99 8.64
N THR A 129 -13.94 -1.83 9.48
CA THR A 129 -14.11 -1.79 10.93
C THR A 129 -12.98 -1.05 11.65
N ASN A 130 -11.83 -0.83 10.98
CA ASN A 130 -10.69 -0.15 11.58
C ASN A 130 -9.95 0.71 10.55
N MET A 131 -9.98 2.05 10.75
CA MET A 131 -9.24 3.05 9.97
C MET A 131 -8.38 3.96 10.88
N ARG A 132 -8.11 3.55 12.12
CA ARG A 132 -7.36 4.37 13.09
C ARG A 132 -6.00 4.74 12.51
N TYR A 133 -5.58 5.99 12.72
CA TYR A 133 -4.28 6.53 12.33
C TYR A 133 -3.97 6.46 10.83
N MET A 134 -4.98 6.28 9.96
CA MET A 134 -4.78 6.07 8.53
C MET A 134 -3.88 7.12 7.88
N PHE A 135 -4.01 8.40 8.28
CA PHE A 135 -3.25 9.53 7.74
C PHE A 135 -2.42 10.25 8.81
N PHE A 136 -2.15 9.62 9.93
CA PHE A 136 -1.38 10.25 10.99
C PHE A 136 0.04 10.56 10.50
N ASN A 137 0.54 11.78 10.74
CA ASN A 137 1.83 12.27 10.26
C ASN A 137 1.98 12.35 8.71
N CYS A 138 0.90 12.49 7.95
CA CYS A 138 0.98 12.81 6.52
C CYS A 138 1.07 14.33 6.33
N TYR A 139 2.19 14.94 6.70
CA TYR A 139 2.31 16.40 6.82
C TYR A 139 2.17 17.18 5.49
N SER A 140 2.54 16.57 4.37
CA SER A 140 2.48 17.18 3.04
C SER A 140 1.15 16.96 2.32
N LEU A 141 0.24 16.16 2.91
CA LEU A 141 -1.02 15.81 2.27
C LEU A 141 -1.98 17.01 2.28
N ILE A 142 -2.15 17.65 1.13
CA ILE A 142 -3.15 18.70 0.94
C ILE A 142 -4.51 18.01 0.78
N PHE A 143 -5.35 18.11 1.80
CA PHE A 143 -6.63 17.40 1.84
C PHE A 143 -7.60 17.82 0.73
N LYS A 144 -7.60 17.10 -0.39
CA LYS A 144 -8.81 16.94 -1.22
C LYS A 144 -9.77 15.87 -0.65
N ILE A 145 -9.51 15.42 0.57
CA ILE A 145 -10.18 14.27 1.22
C ILE A 145 -11.55 14.64 1.81
N ILE A 146 -12.10 15.82 1.54
CA ILE A 146 -13.39 16.28 2.09
C ILE A 146 -14.55 15.30 1.85
N LYS A 147 -14.47 14.45 0.82
CA LYS A 147 -15.56 13.52 0.50
C LYS A 147 -15.60 12.26 1.36
N ILE A 148 -14.47 11.81 1.90
CA ILE A 148 -14.42 10.58 2.71
C ILE A 148 -14.85 10.87 4.16
N ILE A 149 -14.54 12.05 4.69
CA ILE A 149 -14.86 12.44 6.07
C ILE A 149 -16.38 12.59 6.27
N ASN A 150 -17.12 13.05 5.27
CA ASN A 150 -18.57 13.23 5.36
C ASN A 150 -19.36 11.91 5.37
N ASN A 151 -18.74 10.77 5.14
CA ASN A 151 -19.35 9.44 5.23
C ASN A 151 -18.90 8.65 6.48
N ILE A 152 -18.07 9.25 7.35
CA ILE A 152 -17.48 8.60 8.54
C ILE A 152 -18.00 9.21 9.86
N ILE A 153 -18.76 10.33 9.79
CA ILE A 153 -19.42 10.99 10.95
C ILE A 153 -20.89 10.61 10.98
#